data_3215c86dcb4ee1d64f876919a09b7b2f
#
_entry.id   3215c86dcb4ee1d64f876919a09b7b2f
#
_cell.length_a   1.000
_cell.length_b   1.000
_cell.length_c   1.000
_cell.angle_alpha   90.00
_cell.angle_beta   90.00
_cell.angle_gamma   90.00
#
_symmetry.space_group_name_H-M   'P 1'
#
loop_
_entity.id
_entity.type
_entity.pdbx_description
1 polymer ?
#
loop_
_entity_poly.entity_id
_entity_poly.type
_entity_poly.pdbx_seq_one_letter_code
_entity_poly.pdbx_strand_id
1 'polypeptide(L)'
;MAIILDGKKLRDKIFENLKQKLNNMSEKPTLAVILVGDNPASQIYVKNKKKTAENLGIYSIVINYPSNISEKILLDKIQELNNDNKITAILVQLPLPKHIDKFKIIDAIAPEKDVDGLTPYNSGKLFSGEEPYVYPCTPKGILLLLDEYNIELEGKHVVVIGRSNLVGKPVAQMLLNRNATVTMCHSHTKNLSDITKTADIVVSAVGKNIIGEKMLKSNCVVVDVGIFKDVNGKICGDVDFASASKIAAYISPVPGGVGPMTIASLMLNTVELADSKRLR
;
A
#
# COMPACT_ATOMS: atom_id res chain seq x y z
N MET A 1 -4.80 -4.48 -27.62
CA MET A 1 -4.48 -5.13 -26.32
C MET A 1 -4.02 -4.04 -25.36
N ALA A 2 -4.45 -4.12 -24.11
CA ALA A 2 -4.05 -3.17 -23.08
C ALA A 2 -2.54 -3.20 -22.80
N ILE A 3 -1.96 -2.05 -22.47
CA ILE A 3 -0.59 -1.96 -21.94
C ILE A 3 -0.61 -2.47 -20.49
N ILE A 4 0.33 -3.35 -20.17
CA ILE A 4 0.42 -3.94 -18.84
C ILE A 4 1.16 -2.99 -17.90
N LEU A 5 0.52 -2.61 -16.79
CA LEU A 5 1.14 -1.89 -15.70
C LEU A 5 2.00 -2.84 -14.86
N ASP A 6 3.25 -3.05 -15.28
CA ASP A 6 4.18 -4.04 -14.68
C ASP A 6 4.83 -3.48 -13.41
N GLY A 7 4.23 -3.81 -12.27
CA GLY A 7 4.76 -3.41 -10.96
C GLY A 7 6.03 -4.16 -10.54
N LYS A 8 6.30 -5.34 -11.10
CA LYS A 8 7.57 -6.04 -10.82
C LYS A 8 8.74 -5.30 -11.44
N LYS A 9 8.61 -4.90 -12.72
CA LYS A 9 9.64 -4.13 -13.43
C LYS A 9 9.92 -2.79 -12.72
N LEU A 10 8.87 -2.07 -12.33
CA LEU A 10 9.02 -0.81 -11.62
C LEU A 10 9.65 -0.99 -10.23
N ARG A 11 9.21 -2.00 -9.46
CA ARG A 11 9.83 -2.36 -8.18
C ARG A 11 11.33 -2.59 -8.33
N ASP A 12 11.75 -3.35 -9.33
CA ASP A 12 13.16 -3.69 -9.54
C ASP A 12 13.99 -2.45 -9.85
N LYS A 13 13.48 -1.54 -10.70
CA LYS A 13 14.06 -0.20 -10.96
C LYS A 13 14.20 0.63 -9.66
N ILE A 14 13.15 0.66 -8.83
CA ILE A 14 13.19 1.36 -7.54
C ILE A 14 14.24 0.75 -6.61
N PHE A 15 14.35 -0.58 -6.56
CA PHE A 15 15.31 -1.26 -5.71
C PHE A 15 16.76 -1.00 -6.12
N GLU A 16 17.05 -0.91 -7.41
CA GLU A 16 18.39 -0.50 -7.89
C GLU A 16 18.75 0.90 -7.40
N ASN A 17 17.84 1.85 -7.54
CA ASN A 17 18.05 3.23 -7.07
C ASN A 17 18.22 3.28 -5.54
N LEU A 18 17.41 2.53 -4.79
CA LEU A 18 17.50 2.46 -3.34
C LEU A 18 18.83 1.85 -2.87
N LYS A 19 19.34 0.80 -3.54
CA LYS A 19 20.66 0.21 -3.23
C LYS A 19 21.77 1.23 -3.39
N GLN A 20 21.77 1.99 -4.49
CA GLN A 20 22.78 3.03 -4.72
C GLN A 20 22.70 4.11 -3.61
N LYS A 21 21.49 4.57 -3.28
CA LYS A 21 21.28 5.55 -2.22
C LYS A 21 21.75 5.01 -0.86
N LEU A 22 21.32 3.81 -0.49
CA LEU A 22 21.69 3.18 0.76
C LEU A 22 23.21 2.96 0.87
N ASN A 23 23.91 2.59 -0.21
CA ASN A 23 25.36 2.43 -0.18
C ASN A 23 26.10 3.71 0.20
N ASN A 24 25.54 4.86 -0.16
CA ASN A 24 26.11 6.18 0.13
C ASN A 24 25.67 6.75 1.50
N MET A 25 24.77 6.07 2.22
CA MET A 25 24.34 6.50 3.55
C MET A 25 25.34 6.07 4.62
N SER A 26 25.77 7.00 5.47
CA SER A 26 26.67 6.72 6.62
C SER A 26 26.02 5.81 7.66
N GLU A 27 24.72 6.02 7.91
CA GLU A 27 23.93 5.18 8.81
C GLU A 27 22.80 4.52 8.02
N LYS A 28 22.67 3.21 8.16
CA LYS A 28 21.60 2.45 7.50
C LYS A 28 20.32 2.54 8.31
N PRO A 29 19.16 2.70 7.65
CA PRO A 29 17.88 2.69 8.36
C PRO A 29 17.58 1.33 8.98
N THR A 30 16.86 1.35 10.10
CA THR A 30 16.37 0.15 10.80
C THR A 30 14.85 0.10 10.78
N LEU A 31 14.30 -0.95 10.19
CA LEU A 31 12.87 -1.25 10.17
C LEU A 31 12.54 -2.29 11.24
N ALA A 32 11.75 -1.89 12.24
CA ALA A 32 11.17 -2.80 13.22
C ALA A 32 9.80 -3.28 12.74
N VAL A 33 9.61 -4.58 12.62
CA VAL A 33 8.36 -5.23 12.22
C VAL A 33 7.81 -6.02 13.38
N ILE A 34 6.61 -5.70 13.82
CA ILE A 34 5.92 -6.44 14.88
C ILE A 34 4.91 -7.37 14.24
N LEU A 35 4.96 -8.65 14.61
CA LEU A 35 4.01 -9.69 14.21
C LEU A 35 3.36 -10.29 15.44
N VAL A 36 2.03 -10.32 15.49
CA VAL A 36 1.25 -10.91 16.58
C VAL A 36 0.46 -12.11 16.05
N GLY A 37 0.71 -13.26 16.65
CA GLY A 37 0.08 -14.53 16.26
C GLY A 37 0.81 -15.25 15.14
N ASP A 38 0.19 -16.31 14.67
CA ASP A 38 0.78 -17.31 13.79
C ASP A 38 0.06 -17.43 12.43
N ASN A 39 -0.68 -16.38 12.02
CA ASN A 39 -1.34 -16.35 10.72
C ASN A 39 -0.33 -16.62 9.58
N PRO A 40 -0.49 -17.71 8.80
CA PRO A 40 0.51 -18.10 7.80
C PRO A 40 0.74 -17.05 6.71
N ALA A 41 -0.31 -16.34 6.30
CA ALA A 41 -0.17 -15.27 5.31
C ALA A 41 0.67 -14.11 5.86
N SER A 42 0.41 -13.68 7.12
CA SER A 42 1.18 -12.63 7.79
C SER A 42 2.66 -13.01 7.93
N GLN A 43 2.95 -14.27 8.31
CA GLN A 43 4.32 -14.78 8.42
C GLN A 43 5.07 -14.71 7.07
N ILE A 44 4.41 -15.11 5.98
CA ILE A 44 4.99 -15.04 4.63
C ILE A 44 5.28 -13.58 4.24
N TYR A 45 4.33 -12.67 4.51
CA TYR A 45 4.51 -11.23 4.22
C TYR A 45 5.67 -10.64 5.02
N VAL A 46 5.75 -10.90 6.32
CA VAL A 46 6.85 -10.42 7.18
C VAL A 46 8.18 -10.98 6.74
N LYS A 47 8.26 -12.29 6.44
CA LYS A 47 9.48 -12.92 5.91
C LYS A 47 9.95 -12.26 4.61
N ASN A 48 9.03 -11.99 3.69
CA ASN A 48 9.36 -11.34 2.42
C ASN A 48 9.81 -9.88 2.63
N LYS A 49 9.15 -9.12 3.50
CA LYS A 49 9.54 -7.75 3.87
C LYS A 49 10.95 -7.72 4.46
N LYS A 50 11.23 -8.61 5.43
CA LYS A 50 12.57 -8.75 6.05
C LYS A 50 13.62 -9.06 5.00
N LYS A 51 13.44 -10.11 4.20
CA LYS A 51 14.38 -10.50 3.15
C LYS A 51 14.63 -9.35 2.17
N THR A 52 13.60 -8.63 1.78
CA THR A 52 13.72 -7.49 0.86
C THR A 52 14.51 -6.35 1.49
N ALA A 53 14.21 -5.98 2.74
CA ALA A 53 14.94 -4.96 3.48
C ALA A 53 16.44 -5.29 3.58
N GLU A 54 16.78 -6.51 4.02
CA GLU A 54 18.15 -6.97 4.16
C GLU A 54 18.90 -6.98 2.82
N ASN A 55 18.25 -7.43 1.73
CA ASN A 55 18.83 -7.42 0.38
C ASN A 55 19.12 -6.00 -0.17
N LEU A 56 18.44 -4.99 0.36
CA LEU A 56 18.66 -3.60 0.02
C LEU A 56 19.70 -2.91 0.92
N GLY A 57 20.08 -3.53 2.04
CA GLY A 57 20.97 -2.94 3.04
C GLY A 57 20.25 -2.16 4.13
N ILE A 58 18.95 -2.40 4.33
CA ILE A 58 18.14 -1.90 5.45
C ILE A 58 18.22 -2.93 6.59
N TYR A 59 18.54 -2.51 7.80
CA TYR A 59 18.46 -3.40 8.96
C TYR A 59 16.99 -3.72 9.25
N SER A 60 16.67 -5.01 9.47
CA SER A 60 15.31 -5.43 9.76
C SER A 60 15.22 -6.27 11.01
N ILE A 61 14.48 -5.77 12.00
CA ILE A 61 14.21 -6.46 13.27
C ILE A 61 12.78 -6.97 13.23
N VAL A 62 12.58 -8.28 13.42
CA VAL A 62 11.24 -8.87 13.52
C VAL A 62 11.00 -9.27 14.97
N ILE A 63 9.93 -8.72 15.55
CA ILE A 63 9.49 -8.96 16.92
C ILE A 63 8.20 -9.77 16.84
N ASN A 64 8.26 -11.02 17.30
CA ASN A 64 7.14 -11.96 17.26
C ASN A 64 6.49 -12.06 18.64
N TYR A 65 5.18 -11.98 18.67
CA TYR A 65 4.38 -12.18 19.86
C TYR A 65 3.33 -13.27 19.63
N PRO A 66 3.00 -14.04 20.67
CA PRO A 66 1.92 -15.02 20.57
C PRO A 66 0.56 -14.33 20.42
N SER A 67 -0.41 -15.04 19.86
CA SER A 67 -1.75 -14.50 19.59
C SER A 67 -2.52 -14.03 20.84
N ASN A 68 -2.15 -14.48 22.03
CA ASN A 68 -2.77 -14.16 23.31
C ASN A 68 -2.07 -13.02 24.09
N ILE A 69 -1.10 -12.32 23.47
CA ILE A 69 -0.44 -11.18 24.12
C ILE A 69 -1.45 -10.11 24.50
N SER A 70 -1.26 -9.45 25.63
CA SER A 70 -2.10 -8.31 26.02
C SER A 70 -1.79 -7.05 25.19
N GLU A 71 -2.82 -6.25 24.94
CA GLU A 71 -2.69 -4.96 24.26
C GLU A 71 -1.66 -4.06 24.94
N LYS A 72 -1.61 -4.09 26.29
CA LYS A 72 -0.64 -3.30 27.07
C LYS A 72 0.81 -3.63 26.73
N ILE A 73 1.18 -4.92 26.65
CA ILE A 73 2.56 -5.32 26.34
C ILE A 73 2.94 -4.84 24.92
N LEU A 74 2.01 -4.87 23.97
CA LEU A 74 2.24 -4.38 22.61
C LEU A 74 2.42 -2.86 22.59
N LEU A 75 1.62 -2.12 23.34
CA LEU A 75 1.75 -0.65 23.49
C LEU A 75 3.07 -0.28 24.15
N ASP A 76 3.45 -0.96 25.25
CA ASP A 76 4.74 -0.75 25.93
C ASP A 76 5.92 -0.98 24.97
N LYS A 77 5.85 -2.01 24.10
CA LYS A 77 6.88 -2.26 23.08
C LYS A 77 6.94 -1.18 22.01
N ILE A 78 5.80 -0.69 21.55
CA ILE A 78 5.77 0.41 20.58
C ILE A 78 6.40 1.66 21.20
N GLN A 79 6.09 1.96 22.46
CA GLN A 79 6.68 3.10 23.17
C GLN A 79 8.22 2.95 23.32
N GLU A 80 8.71 1.75 23.61
CA GLU A 80 10.15 1.45 23.61
C GLU A 80 10.79 1.75 22.24
N LEU A 81 10.17 1.25 21.14
CA LEU A 81 10.66 1.48 19.78
C LEU A 81 10.57 2.95 19.35
N ASN A 82 9.54 3.67 19.81
CA ASN A 82 9.41 5.12 19.57
C ASN A 82 10.59 5.88 20.18
N ASN A 83 11.02 5.49 21.39
CA ASN A 83 12.10 6.14 22.13
C ASN A 83 13.51 5.69 21.69
N ASP A 84 13.63 4.61 20.96
CA ASP A 84 14.93 4.12 20.47
C ASP A 84 15.36 4.89 19.21
N ASN A 85 16.39 5.71 19.36
CA ASN A 85 16.95 6.49 18.26
C ASN A 85 17.57 5.64 17.12
N LYS A 86 17.85 4.36 17.35
CA LYS A 86 18.35 3.44 16.32
C LYS A 86 17.24 2.94 15.39
N ILE A 87 15.98 2.99 15.85
CA ILE A 87 14.82 2.59 15.07
C ILE A 87 14.39 3.75 14.17
N THR A 88 14.41 3.52 12.87
CA THR A 88 13.97 4.50 11.87
C THR A 88 12.49 4.39 11.59
N ALA A 89 11.99 3.16 11.51
CA ALA A 89 10.64 2.87 11.05
C ALA A 89 10.02 1.72 11.83
N ILE A 90 8.72 1.81 12.12
CA ILE A 90 7.94 0.80 12.85
C ILE A 90 6.79 0.35 11.96
N LEU A 91 6.63 -0.96 11.82
CA LEU A 91 5.51 -1.59 11.15
C LEU A 91 4.85 -2.59 12.08
N VAL A 92 3.54 -2.47 12.27
CA VAL A 92 2.73 -3.49 12.94
C VAL A 92 1.95 -4.26 11.88
N GLN A 93 2.28 -5.54 11.70
CA GLN A 93 1.65 -6.37 10.67
C GLN A 93 0.19 -6.65 11.01
N LEU A 94 -0.71 -6.17 10.17
CA LEU A 94 -2.15 -6.49 10.26
C LEU A 94 -2.47 -7.81 9.52
N PRO A 95 -3.55 -8.51 9.94
CA PRO A 95 -4.47 -8.19 11.03
C PRO A 95 -3.92 -8.54 12.41
N LEU A 96 -4.40 -7.83 13.43
CA LEU A 96 -4.16 -8.15 14.85
C LEU A 96 -5.25 -9.08 15.38
N PRO A 97 -5.01 -9.83 16.48
CA PRO A 97 -6.05 -10.58 17.20
C PRO A 97 -7.21 -9.68 17.63
N LYS A 98 -8.43 -10.23 17.68
CA LYS A 98 -9.67 -9.45 17.91
C LYS A 98 -9.74 -8.69 19.24
N HIS A 99 -9.00 -9.14 20.25
CA HIS A 99 -8.97 -8.51 21.58
C HIS A 99 -8.03 -7.30 21.66
N ILE A 100 -7.26 -7.05 20.60
CA ILE A 100 -6.36 -5.90 20.49
C ILE A 100 -7.00 -4.86 19.56
N ASP A 101 -7.15 -3.63 20.06
CA ASP A 101 -7.66 -2.52 19.25
C ASP A 101 -6.57 -2.01 18.29
N LYS A 102 -6.70 -2.37 17.03
CA LYS A 102 -5.75 -1.96 15.99
C LYS A 102 -5.60 -0.44 15.86
N PHE A 103 -6.65 0.34 16.17
CA PHE A 103 -6.59 1.79 16.06
C PHE A 103 -5.71 2.39 17.16
N LYS A 104 -5.84 1.90 18.38
CA LYS A 104 -4.94 2.29 19.48
C LYS A 104 -3.49 1.91 19.20
N ILE A 105 -3.26 0.73 18.63
CA ILE A 105 -1.92 0.27 18.28
C ILE A 105 -1.29 1.15 17.20
N ILE A 106 -2.04 1.47 16.14
CA ILE A 106 -1.54 2.34 15.07
C ILE A 106 -1.29 3.76 15.60
N ASP A 107 -2.20 4.30 16.40
CA ASP A 107 -2.11 5.64 16.98
C ASP A 107 -0.92 5.80 17.95
N ALA A 108 -0.49 4.69 18.59
CA ALA A 108 0.67 4.69 19.49
C ALA A 108 2.02 4.80 18.77
N ILE A 109 2.09 4.58 17.45
CA ILE A 109 3.32 4.71 16.67
C ILE A 109 3.63 6.21 16.51
N ALA A 110 4.87 6.61 16.79
CA ALA A 110 5.32 7.97 16.50
C ALA A 110 5.17 8.27 14.99
N PRO A 111 4.47 9.36 14.60
CA PRO A 111 4.17 9.63 13.18
C PRO A 111 5.40 9.66 12.27
N GLU A 112 6.54 10.11 12.78
CA GLU A 112 7.84 10.14 12.08
C GLU A 112 8.53 8.76 12.01
N LYS A 113 7.93 7.72 12.60
CA LYS A 113 8.36 6.31 12.48
C LYS A 113 7.30 5.40 11.88
N ASP A 114 6.11 5.93 11.58
CA ASP A 114 5.00 5.22 10.98
C ASP A 114 5.27 4.93 9.49
N VAL A 115 5.90 3.82 9.20
CA VAL A 115 6.31 3.49 7.83
C VAL A 115 5.16 3.15 6.89
N ASP A 116 4.01 2.74 7.44
CA ASP A 116 2.80 2.45 6.65
C ASP A 116 1.96 3.72 6.36
N GLY A 117 2.25 4.85 7.03
CA GLY A 117 1.52 6.11 6.86
C GLY A 117 0.07 6.06 7.33
N LEU A 118 -0.22 5.25 8.36
CA LEU A 118 -1.58 4.93 8.81
C LEU A 118 -1.99 5.63 10.10
N THR A 119 -1.06 6.29 10.79
CA THR A 119 -1.38 7.06 12.01
C THR A 119 -2.38 8.17 11.69
N PRO A 120 -3.21 8.58 12.65
CA PRO A 120 -4.12 9.72 12.49
C PRO A 120 -3.40 10.99 12.05
N TYR A 121 -2.15 11.20 12.48
CA TYR A 121 -1.35 12.35 12.08
C TYR A 121 -1.04 12.33 10.57
N ASN A 122 -0.43 11.23 10.07
CA ASN A 122 -0.10 11.10 8.64
C ASN A 122 -1.35 11.11 7.76
N SER A 123 -2.42 10.42 8.21
CA SER A 123 -3.71 10.42 7.51
C SER A 123 -4.36 11.80 7.49
N GLY A 124 -4.24 12.57 8.58
CA GLY A 124 -4.76 13.95 8.67
C GLY A 124 -4.03 14.89 7.72
N LYS A 125 -2.70 14.82 7.68
CA LYS A 125 -1.88 15.57 6.73
C LYS A 125 -2.27 15.29 5.28
N LEU A 126 -2.36 13.99 4.93
CA LEU A 126 -2.83 13.58 3.60
C LEU A 126 -4.22 14.16 3.27
N PHE A 127 -5.16 14.09 4.22
CA PHE A 127 -6.52 14.59 4.02
C PHE A 127 -6.55 16.11 3.83
N SER A 128 -5.74 16.85 4.58
CA SER A 128 -5.65 18.32 4.48
C SER A 128 -4.87 18.82 3.26
N GLY A 129 -4.34 17.93 2.42
CA GLY A 129 -3.48 18.29 1.30
C GLY A 129 -2.07 18.74 1.71
N GLU A 130 -1.71 18.50 2.99
CA GLU A 130 -0.37 18.74 3.49
C GLU A 130 0.52 17.49 3.29
N GLU A 131 1.84 17.70 3.29
CA GLU A 131 2.80 16.60 3.16
C GLU A 131 2.88 15.79 4.46
N PRO A 132 2.51 14.49 4.48
CA PRO A 132 2.75 13.61 5.61
C PRO A 132 4.24 13.21 5.69
N TYR A 133 4.68 12.58 6.77
CA TYR A 133 6.02 12.00 6.83
C TYR A 133 6.23 10.95 5.75
N VAL A 134 5.23 10.10 5.54
CA VAL A 134 5.16 9.16 4.43
C VAL A 134 3.72 8.93 4.01
N TYR A 135 3.53 8.60 2.74
CA TYR A 135 2.24 8.16 2.22
C TYR A 135 1.99 6.67 2.50
N PRO A 136 0.72 6.23 2.66
CA PRO A 136 0.39 4.83 2.81
C PRO A 136 0.97 3.96 1.68
N CYS A 137 1.58 2.82 2.05
CA CYS A 137 2.40 2.03 1.13
C CYS A 137 1.69 1.60 -0.15
N THR A 138 0.50 1.00 -0.07
CA THR A 138 -0.23 0.54 -1.27
C THR A 138 -0.73 1.69 -2.13
N PRO A 139 -1.37 2.74 -1.59
CA PRO A 139 -1.72 3.95 -2.32
C PRO A 139 -0.53 4.62 -3.01
N LYS A 140 0.59 4.78 -2.31
CA LYS A 140 1.84 5.29 -2.90
C LYS A 140 2.30 4.44 -4.08
N GLY A 141 2.26 3.11 -3.93
CA GLY A 141 2.62 2.18 -4.99
C GLY A 141 1.72 2.29 -6.22
N ILE A 142 0.43 2.57 -6.03
CA ILE A 142 -0.51 2.82 -7.14
C ILE A 142 -0.12 4.09 -7.89
N LEU A 143 0.12 5.19 -7.20
CA LEU A 143 0.51 6.45 -7.85
C LEU A 143 1.85 6.33 -8.57
N LEU A 144 2.85 5.72 -7.96
CA LEU A 144 4.14 5.45 -8.60
C LEU A 144 3.97 4.63 -9.89
N LEU A 145 3.04 3.67 -9.89
CA LEU A 145 2.76 2.87 -11.07
C LEU A 145 2.07 3.70 -12.16
N LEU A 146 1.12 4.55 -11.82
CA LEU A 146 0.48 5.46 -12.77
C LEU A 146 1.49 6.46 -13.35
N ASP A 147 2.37 7.00 -12.52
CA ASP A 147 3.42 7.95 -12.93
C ASP A 147 4.46 7.33 -13.88
N GLU A 148 4.90 6.08 -13.63
CA GLU A 148 5.85 5.38 -14.50
C GLU A 148 5.32 5.21 -15.94
N TYR A 149 3.99 5.08 -16.09
CA TYR A 149 3.35 4.96 -17.38
C TYR A 149 2.80 6.29 -17.92
N ASN A 150 3.16 7.42 -17.30
CA ASN A 150 2.73 8.78 -17.67
C ASN A 150 1.20 8.91 -17.78
N ILE A 151 0.46 8.27 -16.86
CA ILE A 151 -0.99 8.35 -16.83
C ILE A 151 -1.38 9.66 -16.15
N GLU A 152 -1.92 10.60 -16.93
CA GLU A 152 -2.40 11.88 -16.47
C GLU A 152 -3.56 11.70 -15.50
N LEU A 153 -3.53 12.44 -14.38
CA LEU A 153 -4.57 12.39 -13.33
C LEU A 153 -5.43 13.66 -13.31
N GLU A 154 -4.83 14.81 -13.65
CA GLU A 154 -5.53 16.09 -13.64
C GLU A 154 -6.72 16.09 -14.59
N GLY A 155 -7.89 16.47 -14.04
CA GLY A 155 -9.15 16.50 -14.77
C GLY A 155 -9.77 15.14 -15.09
N LYS A 156 -9.11 14.00 -14.74
CA LYS A 156 -9.66 12.66 -15.00
C LYS A 156 -10.71 12.27 -13.96
N HIS A 157 -11.72 11.57 -14.40
CA HIS A 157 -12.69 10.92 -13.52
C HIS A 157 -12.16 9.57 -13.07
N VAL A 158 -11.89 9.44 -11.77
CA VAL A 158 -11.40 8.19 -11.16
C VAL A 158 -12.47 7.59 -10.28
N VAL A 159 -12.79 6.32 -10.51
CA VAL A 159 -13.66 5.54 -9.63
C VAL A 159 -12.83 4.61 -8.77
N VAL A 160 -12.89 4.80 -7.45
CA VAL A 160 -12.23 3.95 -6.46
C VAL A 160 -13.26 3.03 -5.83
N ILE A 161 -13.12 1.72 -6.02
CA ILE A 161 -14.00 0.70 -5.46
C ILE A 161 -13.34 0.09 -4.22
N GLY A 162 -13.95 0.33 -3.06
CA GLY A 162 -13.40 0.00 -1.75
C GLY A 162 -13.16 1.26 -0.91
N ARG A 163 -13.42 1.15 0.42
CA ARG A 163 -13.30 2.28 1.36
C ARG A 163 -12.52 1.93 2.62
N SER A 164 -11.56 1.03 2.50
CA SER A 164 -10.67 0.69 3.62
C SER A 164 -9.77 1.87 3.98
N ASN A 165 -9.39 1.97 5.26
CA ASN A 165 -8.41 2.97 5.71
C ASN A 165 -6.99 2.66 5.20
N LEU A 166 -6.73 1.40 4.78
CA LEU A 166 -5.43 0.97 4.27
C LEU A 166 -5.20 1.37 2.81
N VAL A 167 -6.26 1.34 1.98
CA VAL A 167 -6.12 1.53 0.53
C VAL A 167 -7.15 2.51 -0.02
N GLY A 168 -8.45 2.18 0.06
CA GLY A 168 -9.50 2.88 -0.69
C GLY A 168 -9.58 4.37 -0.36
N LYS A 169 -9.67 4.72 0.94
CA LYS A 169 -9.73 6.14 1.35
C LYS A 169 -8.43 6.89 1.02
N PRO A 170 -7.23 6.39 1.39
CA PRO A 170 -6.01 7.13 1.12
C PRO A 170 -5.70 7.24 -0.38
N VAL A 171 -5.94 6.22 -1.21
CA VAL A 171 -5.72 6.37 -2.66
C VAL A 171 -6.69 7.38 -3.28
N ALA A 172 -7.95 7.40 -2.84
CA ALA A 172 -8.93 8.39 -3.30
C ALA A 172 -8.47 9.81 -2.95
N GLN A 173 -7.98 10.02 -1.73
CA GLN A 173 -7.47 11.32 -1.31
C GLN A 173 -6.20 11.73 -2.07
N MET A 174 -5.25 10.80 -2.28
CA MET A 174 -4.03 11.09 -3.06
C MET A 174 -4.35 11.46 -4.51
N LEU A 175 -5.34 10.81 -5.13
CA LEU A 175 -5.80 11.15 -6.48
C LEU A 175 -6.51 12.51 -6.52
N LEU A 176 -7.34 12.81 -5.52
CA LEU A 176 -7.99 14.12 -5.38
C LEU A 176 -6.95 15.24 -5.22
N ASN A 177 -5.92 15.04 -4.40
CA ASN A 177 -4.83 16.00 -4.22
C ASN A 177 -4.00 16.23 -5.51
N ARG A 178 -4.14 15.33 -6.49
CA ARG A 178 -3.56 15.44 -7.84
C ARG A 178 -4.57 15.90 -8.90
N ASN A 179 -5.59 16.65 -8.49
CA ASN A 179 -6.61 17.27 -9.34
C ASN A 179 -7.50 16.28 -10.12
N ALA A 180 -7.59 15.02 -9.70
CA ALA A 180 -8.58 14.10 -10.25
C ALA A 180 -9.97 14.33 -9.62
N THR A 181 -11.03 14.09 -10.39
CA THR A 181 -12.40 13.99 -9.85
C THR A 181 -12.61 12.55 -9.38
N VAL A 182 -12.85 12.35 -8.08
CA VAL A 182 -12.90 11.01 -7.50
C VAL A 182 -14.31 10.62 -7.04
N THR A 183 -14.78 9.48 -7.52
CA THR A 183 -16.00 8.82 -7.02
C THR A 183 -15.63 7.58 -6.22
N MET A 184 -15.98 7.53 -4.93
CA MET A 184 -15.75 6.36 -4.09
C MET A 184 -16.97 5.46 -4.05
N CYS A 185 -16.80 4.18 -4.42
CA CYS A 185 -17.82 3.14 -4.39
C CYS A 185 -17.52 2.08 -3.32
N HIS A 186 -18.56 1.41 -2.84
CA HIS A 186 -18.47 0.39 -1.79
C HIS A 186 -19.64 -0.59 -1.85
N SER A 187 -19.72 -1.55 -0.94
CA SER A 187 -20.73 -2.62 -0.92
C SER A 187 -22.20 -2.14 -0.86
N HIS A 188 -22.45 -0.87 -0.53
CA HIS A 188 -23.78 -0.27 -0.51
C HIS A 188 -24.03 0.65 -1.73
N THR A 189 -23.07 0.77 -2.64
CA THR A 189 -23.24 1.57 -3.86
C THR A 189 -24.23 0.88 -4.80
N LYS A 190 -25.26 1.61 -5.20
CA LYS A 190 -26.20 1.15 -6.22
C LYS A 190 -25.64 1.46 -7.61
N ASN A 191 -26.02 0.65 -8.60
CA ASN A 191 -25.67 0.87 -10.01
C ASN A 191 -24.14 1.02 -10.26
N LEU A 192 -23.33 0.20 -9.57
CA LEU A 192 -21.87 0.27 -9.66
C LEU A 192 -21.40 0.24 -11.13
N SER A 193 -21.99 -0.59 -11.98
CA SER A 193 -21.63 -0.70 -13.39
C SER A 193 -21.81 0.63 -14.15
N ASP A 194 -22.86 1.38 -13.87
CA ASP A 194 -23.11 2.65 -14.56
C ASP A 194 -22.08 3.72 -14.13
N ILE A 195 -21.68 3.69 -12.87
CA ILE A 195 -20.65 4.59 -12.33
C ILE A 195 -19.28 4.25 -12.95
N THR A 196 -18.88 2.97 -12.95
CA THR A 196 -17.57 2.59 -13.46
C THR A 196 -17.41 2.80 -14.97
N LYS A 197 -18.50 2.72 -15.75
CA LYS A 197 -18.49 3.03 -17.18
C LYS A 197 -18.18 4.50 -17.51
N THR A 198 -18.33 5.41 -16.56
CA THR A 198 -17.98 6.82 -16.78
C THR A 198 -16.53 7.15 -16.44
N ALA A 199 -15.81 6.21 -15.81
CA ALA A 199 -14.47 6.43 -15.29
C ALA A 199 -13.40 6.38 -16.37
N ASP A 200 -12.46 7.33 -16.34
CA ASP A 200 -11.22 7.28 -17.09
C ASP A 200 -10.23 6.30 -16.45
N ILE A 201 -10.28 6.21 -15.11
CA ILE A 201 -9.44 5.31 -14.31
C ILE A 201 -10.33 4.59 -13.30
N VAL A 202 -10.20 3.26 -13.23
CA VAL A 202 -10.86 2.42 -12.21
C VAL A 202 -9.80 1.81 -11.31
N VAL A 203 -9.91 2.05 -9.99
CA VAL A 203 -9.07 1.41 -8.96
C VAL A 203 -9.95 0.49 -8.13
N SER A 204 -9.73 -0.82 -8.17
CA SER A 204 -10.52 -1.78 -7.39
C SER A 204 -9.70 -2.40 -6.26
N ALA A 205 -10.20 -2.30 -5.01
CA ALA A 205 -9.53 -2.73 -3.78
C ALA A 205 -10.52 -3.38 -2.79
N VAL A 206 -11.22 -4.44 -3.23
CA VAL A 206 -12.28 -5.11 -2.45
C VAL A 206 -12.00 -6.57 -2.13
N GLY A 207 -11.05 -7.20 -2.82
CA GLY A 207 -10.69 -8.62 -2.60
C GLY A 207 -11.75 -9.60 -3.12
N LYS A 208 -12.45 -9.24 -4.19
CA LYS A 208 -13.47 -10.07 -4.85
C LYS A 208 -13.50 -9.76 -6.34
N ASN A 209 -13.56 -10.80 -7.20
CA ASN A 209 -13.72 -10.59 -8.64
C ASN A 209 -15.12 -10.04 -8.95
N ILE A 210 -15.18 -8.75 -9.26
CA ILE A 210 -16.44 -8.03 -9.50
C ILE A 210 -16.40 -7.15 -10.75
N ILE A 211 -15.24 -6.92 -11.36
CA ILE A 211 -15.10 -6.01 -12.50
C ILE A 211 -14.84 -6.80 -13.78
N GLY A 212 -15.72 -6.66 -14.76
CA GLY A 212 -15.54 -7.21 -16.10
C GLY A 212 -15.69 -6.14 -17.20
N GLU A 213 -15.45 -6.51 -18.45
CA GLU A 213 -15.49 -5.60 -19.61
C GLU A 213 -16.75 -4.72 -19.68
N LYS A 214 -17.92 -5.30 -19.34
CA LYS A 214 -19.22 -4.61 -19.41
C LYS A 214 -19.36 -3.45 -18.38
N MET A 215 -18.45 -3.36 -17.43
CA MET A 215 -18.43 -2.33 -16.39
C MET A 215 -17.39 -1.24 -16.66
N LEU A 216 -16.68 -1.30 -17.76
CA LEU A 216 -15.56 -0.42 -18.04
C LEU A 216 -15.85 0.48 -19.25
N LYS A 217 -15.32 1.69 -19.22
CA LYS A 217 -15.24 2.59 -20.37
C LYS A 217 -14.18 2.08 -21.35
N SER A 218 -14.42 2.22 -22.63
CA SER A 218 -13.38 1.94 -23.61
C SER A 218 -12.15 2.83 -23.43
N ASN A 219 -10.97 2.26 -23.56
CA ASN A 219 -9.69 2.96 -23.35
C ASN A 219 -9.45 3.50 -21.93
N CYS A 220 -10.14 2.98 -20.93
CA CYS A 220 -9.88 3.33 -19.52
C CYS A 220 -8.57 2.72 -19.01
N VAL A 221 -8.11 3.22 -17.86
CA VAL A 221 -7.03 2.63 -17.06
C VAL A 221 -7.64 1.78 -15.95
N VAL A 222 -7.15 0.55 -15.78
CA VAL A 222 -7.66 -0.35 -14.73
C VAL A 222 -6.53 -0.74 -13.78
N VAL A 223 -6.66 -0.36 -12.51
CA VAL A 223 -5.74 -0.69 -11.43
C VAL A 223 -6.39 -1.70 -10.50
N ASP A 224 -6.00 -2.95 -10.62
CA ASP A 224 -6.46 -4.04 -9.77
C ASP A 224 -5.56 -4.17 -8.54
N VAL A 225 -6.10 -3.89 -7.37
CA VAL A 225 -5.43 -3.97 -6.06
C VAL A 225 -5.87 -5.21 -5.29
N GLY A 226 -6.97 -5.82 -5.71
CA GLY A 226 -7.54 -6.98 -5.05
C GLY A 226 -6.59 -8.17 -5.04
N ILE A 227 -6.58 -8.90 -3.94
CA ILE A 227 -5.85 -10.18 -3.82
C ILE A 227 -6.71 -11.16 -3.05
N PHE A 228 -7.12 -12.24 -3.70
CA PHE A 228 -7.77 -13.37 -3.06
C PHE A 228 -7.35 -14.68 -3.72
N LYS A 229 -7.69 -15.81 -3.13
CA LYS A 229 -7.52 -17.13 -3.74
C LYS A 229 -8.85 -17.61 -4.27
N ASP A 230 -8.87 -18.05 -5.51
CA ASP A 230 -10.04 -18.72 -6.10
C ASP A 230 -10.25 -20.12 -5.49
N VAL A 231 -11.26 -20.81 -5.95
CA VAL A 231 -11.61 -22.17 -5.52
C VAL A 231 -10.50 -23.21 -5.74
N ASN A 232 -9.56 -22.94 -6.65
CA ASN A 232 -8.41 -23.77 -6.97
C ASN A 232 -7.14 -23.34 -6.23
N GLY A 233 -7.23 -22.33 -5.35
CA GLY A 233 -6.09 -21.78 -4.62
C GLY A 233 -5.21 -20.82 -5.44
N LYS A 234 -5.60 -20.47 -6.67
CA LYS A 234 -4.89 -19.51 -7.53
C LYS A 234 -5.11 -18.09 -7.02
N ILE A 235 -4.04 -17.30 -7.01
CA ILE A 235 -4.13 -15.87 -6.67
C ILE A 235 -4.81 -15.12 -7.81
N CYS A 236 -5.88 -14.40 -7.48
CA CYS A 236 -6.68 -13.59 -8.38
C CYS A 236 -6.86 -12.17 -7.84
N GLY A 237 -7.20 -11.26 -8.73
CA GLY A 237 -7.58 -9.89 -8.42
C GLY A 237 -9.08 -9.64 -8.52
N ASP A 238 -9.47 -8.38 -8.34
CA ASP A 238 -10.88 -7.94 -8.40
C ASP A 238 -11.41 -7.88 -9.83
N VAL A 239 -10.53 -7.88 -10.82
CA VAL A 239 -10.84 -7.67 -12.24
C VAL A 239 -10.74 -8.99 -13.01
N ASP A 240 -11.74 -9.30 -13.84
CA ASP A 240 -11.60 -10.28 -14.89
C ASP A 240 -10.61 -9.76 -15.94
N PHE A 241 -9.35 -10.10 -15.73
CA PHE A 241 -8.24 -9.62 -16.55
C PHE A 241 -8.42 -9.94 -18.02
N ALA A 242 -8.93 -11.13 -18.35
CA ALA A 242 -9.08 -11.60 -19.72
C ALA A 242 -10.10 -10.78 -20.51
N SER A 243 -11.22 -10.41 -19.88
CA SER A 243 -12.24 -9.58 -20.52
C SER A 243 -11.86 -8.10 -20.52
N ALA A 244 -11.39 -7.57 -19.39
CA ALA A 244 -11.05 -6.16 -19.22
C ALA A 244 -9.89 -5.71 -20.12
N SER A 245 -8.87 -6.57 -20.34
CA SER A 245 -7.72 -6.25 -21.19
C SER A 245 -8.06 -6.06 -22.68
N LYS A 246 -9.27 -6.45 -23.11
CA LYS A 246 -9.73 -6.23 -24.49
C LYS A 246 -10.11 -4.78 -24.75
N ILE A 247 -10.56 -4.06 -23.73
CA ILE A 247 -11.14 -2.71 -23.86
C ILE A 247 -10.35 -1.64 -23.10
N ALA A 248 -9.61 -1.99 -22.06
CA ALA A 248 -8.76 -1.08 -21.33
C ALA A 248 -7.55 -0.63 -22.18
N ALA A 249 -7.10 0.62 -22.00
CA ALA A 249 -5.81 1.08 -22.53
C ALA A 249 -4.64 0.56 -21.69
N TYR A 250 -4.80 0.58 -20.37
CA TYR A 250 -3.81 0.10 -19.39
C TYR A 250 -4.49 -0.78 -18.36
N ILE A 251 -3.79 -1.82 -17.91
CA ILE A 251 -4.31 -2.72 -16.87
C ILE A 251 -3.18 -3.29 -16.00
N SER A 252 -3.36 -3.32 -14.68
CA SER A 252 -2.42 -4.00 -13.79
C SER A 252 -2.78 -5.49 -13.64
N PRO A 253 -1.80 -6.39 -13.74
CA PRO A 253 -2.03 -7.83 -13.55
C PRO A 253 -2.05 -8.19 -12.06
N VAL A 254 -2.77 -9.24 -11.69
CA VAL A 254 -2.67 -9.89 -10.38
C VAL A 254 -2.35 -11.38 -10.59
N PRO A 255 -1.18 -11.84 -10.11
CA PRO A 255 -0.09 -11.10 -9.44
C PRO A 255 0.80 -10.31 -10.40
N GLY A 256 1.51 -9.30 -9.88
CA GLY A 256 2.58 -8.62 -10.61
C GLY A 256 2.40 -7.12 -10.85
N GLY A 257 1.19 -6.59 -10.60
CA GLY A 257 0.88 -5.16 -10.64
C GLY A 257 1.15 -4.45 -9.31
N VAL A 258 0.09 -4.13 -8.56
CA VAL A 258 0.17 -3.33 -7.32
C VAL A 258 0.89 -4.03 -6.17
N GLY A 259 0.75 -5.36 -6.04
CA GLY A 259 1.36 -6.11 -4.91
C GLY A 259 2.87 -5.87 -4.73
N PRO A 260 3.71 -6.01 -5.78
CA PRO A 260 5.13 -5.67 -5.71
C PRO A 260 5.41 -4.22 -5.32
N MET A 261 4.55 -3.29 -5.72
CA MET A 261 4.69 -1.87 -5.44
C MET A 261 4.44 -1.53 -3.96
N THR A 262 3.60 -2.30 -3.26
CA THR A 262 3.41 -2.14 -1.81
C THR A 262 4.72 -2.37 -1.05
N ILE A 263 5.50 -3.39 -1.44
CA ILE A 263 6.81 -3.66 -0.82
C ILE A 263 7.83 -2.59 -1.23
N ALA A 264 7.83 -2.16 -2.49
CA ALA A 264 8.70 -1.08 -2.95
C ALA A 264 8.44 0.22 -2.18
N SER A 265 7.17 0.59 -1.99
CA SER A 265 6.79 1.78 -1.23
C SER A 265 7.18 1.69 0.25
N LEU A 266 7.08 0.51 0.86
CA LEU A 266 7.55 0.28 2.23
C LEU A 266 9.07 0.56 2.35
N MET A 267 9.87 0.08 1.41
CA MET A 267 11.31 0.32 1.41
C MET A 267 11.64 1.81 1.14
N LEU A 268 10.91 2.44 0.21
CA LEU A 268 11.02 3.88 -0.04
C LEU A 268 10.69 4.69 1.22
N ASN A 269 9.55 4.42 1.85
CA ASN A 269 9.14 5.09 3.08
C ASN A 269 10.19 4.92 4.19
N THR A 270 10.76 3.73 4.34
CA THR A 270 11.82 3.49 5.34
C THR A 270 13.05 4.38 5.11
N VAL A 271 13.45 4.58 3.85
CA VAL A 271 14.59 5.44 3.49
C VAL A 271 14.23 6.92 3.63
N GLU A 272 13.02 7.33 3.24
CA GLU A 272 12.52 8.71 3.39
C GLU A 272 12.47 9.14 4.87
N LEU A 273 12.02 8.26 5.76
CA LEU A 273 12.02 8.51 7.20
C LEU A 273 13.45 8.67 7.76
N ALA A 274 14.43 7.93 7.22
CA ALA A 274 15.82 8.11 7.60
C ALA A 274 16.39 9.47 7.15
N ASP A 275 16.04 9.92 5.95
CA ASP A 275 16.46 11.22 5.42
C ASP A 275 15.83 12.38 6.20
N SER A 276 14.53 12.31 6.50
CA SER A 276 13.83 13.34 7.26
C SER A 276 14.38 13.50 8.68
N LYS A 277 14.88 12.41 9.30
CA LYS A 277 15.52 12.43 10.61
C LYS A 277 16.86 13.17 10.61
N ARG A 278 17.58 13.18 9.49
CA ARG A 278 18.88 13.88 9.34
C ARG A 278 18.75 15.38 9.17
N LEU A 279 17.59 15.83 8.70
CA LEU A 279 17.31 17.24 8.44
C LEU A 279 16.77 17.98 9.67
N ARG A 280 16.60 17.28 10.80
CA ARG A 280 16.20 17.80 12.13
C ARG A 280 17.36 17.76 13.11
#